data_497a3f8a095019e4aad0dd7b58155fcf
#
_entry.id   497a3f8a095019e4aad0dd7b58155fcf
#
_cell.length_a   1.000
_cell.length_b   1.000
_cell.length_c   1.000
_cell.angle_alpha   90.00
_cell.angle_beta   90.00
_cell.angle_gamma   90.00
#
_symmetry.space_group_name_H-M   'P 1'
#
loop_
_entity.id
_entity.type
_entity.pdbx_description
1 polymer ?
#
loop_
_entity_poly.entity_id
_entity_poly.type
_entity_poly.pdbx_seq_one_letter_code
_entity_poly.pdbx_strand_id
1 'polypeptide(L)'
;MSLKLYDTLSRSLKRFEPANPPTVSLYACGPTIYDHAHIGNYRSFLVYDLLHRYLVWSGYNVRFVMNLTDVDDKTILKAAEAGETIKEYTGPFGKQILEDAEELGILPAEAYPLATDYIEEMISWTQRLIENGMAYSTADGSVYFSIGSFPEYGRLKGLDLETATTVSRVDSDEYEKEDVRDFVLWKTTKSIDEKVEASWDSPWGRGRPGWHLECSVMSIKELGETLDIHMGGEDLVFPHHENEIAQSEAVTGKPFVRHWVHVKHLVVEGSKMSKSLGNTITVRQLLEEGFEPAAIRHQLLSAQYRKELNFTRKDLVASASAVQRIVDFETRLSSFGELPVDGEGELSAISLKTISEFQSVMDDDLNSAEALAVLFVFINKANGELDSGSDIFQGDVDRALETLKSMDLVFGLLSIAKENRQIDSSMEVWVERLLDERNEARQNRDFQRADQIRDELLSKGIVLEDSEGGTRWKKSG
;
A
#
# COMPACT_ATOMS: atom_id res chain seq x y z
N MET A 1 -3.34 22.98 -12.33
CA MET A 1 -2.62 21.73 -12.12
C MET A 1 -2.51 21.00 -13.43
N SER A 2 -1.38 20.35 -13.70
CA SER A 2 -1.11 19.69 -14.98
C SER A 2 -0.82 18.20 -14.82
N LEU A 3 -1.24 17.59 -13.67
CA LEU A 3 -1.05 16.18 -13.41
C LEU A 3 -1.54 15.33 -14.58
N LYS A 4 -0.65 14.53 -15.11
CA LYS A 4 -0.94 13.49 -16.09
C LYS A 4 -0.64 12.15 -15.47
N LEU A 5 -1.53 11.19 -15.70
CA LEU A 5 -1.33 9.80 -15.29
C LEU A 5 -1.41 8.91 -16.52
N TYR A 6 -0.57 7.90 -16.58
CA TYR A 6 -0.69 6.89 -17.61
C TYR A 6 -1.93 6.04 -17.34
N ASP A 7 -2.86 6.11 -18.25
CA ASP A 7 -4.09 5.31 -18.19
C ASP A 7 -3.91 4.02 -19.01
N THR A 8 -4.03 2.90 -18.33
CA THR A 8 -3.84 1.58 -18.95
C THR A 8 -4.88 1.29 -20.04
N LEU A 9 -6.10 1.77 -19.89
CA LEU A 9 -7.17 1.54 -20.86
C LEU A 9 -6.87 2.25 -22.20
N SER A 10 -6.51 3.54 -22.14
CA SER A 10 -6.17 4.32 -23.35
C SER A 10 -4.70 4.14 -23.78
N ARG A 11 -3.84 3.52 -22.96
CA ARG A 11 -2.39 3.33 -23.18
C ARG A 11 -1.65 4.62 -23.45
N SER A 12 -2.07 5.70 -22.80
CA SER A 12 -1.51 7.04 -23.00
C SER A 12 -1.51 7.83 -21.70
N LEU A 13 -0.63 8.85 -21.66
CA LEU A 13 -0.68 9.86 -20.61
C LEU A 13 -1.92 10.72 -20.80
N LYS A 14 -2.81 10.72 -19.82
CA LYS A 14 -4.03 11.54 -19.80
C LYS A 14 -3.94 12.58 -18.70
N ARG A 15 -4.39 13.79 -19.00
CA ARG A 15 -4.59 14.80 -17.97
C ARG A 15 -5.60 14.32 -16.95
N PHE A 16 -5.25 14.43 -15.69
CA PHE A 16 -6.14 14.07 -14.59
C PHE A 16 -7.14 15.20 -14.33
N GLU A 17 -8.42 14.86 -14.41
CA GLU A 17 -9.55 15.74 -14.10
C GLU A 17 -10.61 14.91 -13.38
N PRO A 18 -10.82 15.11 -12.06
CA PRO A 18 -11.84 14.37 -11.33
C PRO A 18 -13.25 14.76 -11.79
N ALA A 19 -14.19 13.83 -11.62
CA ALA A 19 -15.59 14.05 -11.99
C ALA A 19 -16.24 15.17 -11.16
N ASN A 20 -15.88 15.27 -9.88
CA ASN A 20 -16.48 16.19 -8.91
C ASN A 20 -15.43 16.98 -8.13
N PRO A 21 -14.67 17.91 -8.75
CA PRO A 21 -13.66 18.69 -8.05
C PRO A 21 -14.23 19.45 -6.85
N PRO A 22 -13.52 19.56 -5.72
CA PRO A 22 -12.16 19.06 -5.48
C PRO A 22 -12.09 17.60 -5.01
N THR A 23 -13.21 16.86 -4.99
CA THR A 23 -13.25 15.48 -4.50
C THR A 23 -12.75 14.51 -5.57
N VAL A 24 -11.92 13.54 -5.15
CA VAL A 24 -11.38 12.45 -5.97
C VAL A 24 -11.78 11.12 -5.33
N SER A 25 -12.42 10.25 -6.10
CA SER A 25 -12.66 8.86 -5.73
C SER A 25 -11.50 7.98 -6.18
N LEU A 26 -10.79 7.36 -5.21
CA LEU A 26 -9.64 6.49 -5.43
C LEU A 26 -9.93 5.13 -4.82
N TYR A 27 -9.97 4.10 -5.64
CA TYR A 27 -10.06 2.71 -5.18
C TYR A 27 -8.77 1.96 -5.53
N ALA A 28 -8.30 1.11 -4.63
CA ALA A 28 -7.18 0.22 -4.89
C ALA A 28 -7.52 -1.21 -4.51
N CYS A 29 -7.18 -2.17 -5.38
CA CYS A 29 -7.24 -3.57 -5.01
C CYS A 29 -6.22 -3.87 -3.93
N GLY A 30 -6.73 -4.29 -2.78
CA GLY A 30 -5.95 -4.74 -1.64
C GLY A 30 -5.53 -6.21 -1.74
N PRO A 31 -4.90 -6.75 -0.71
CA PRO A 31 -4.39 -8.10 -0.72
C PRO A 31 -5.47 -9.13 -0.35
N THR A 32 -5.27 -10.37 -0.81
CA THR A 32 -5.94 -11.53 -0.22
C THR A 32 -5.23 -11.91 1.07
N ILE A 33 -5.95 -11.90 2.19
CA ILE A 33 -5.40 -12.01 3.55
C ILE A 33 -5.32 -13.45 4.06
N TYR A 34 -4.59 -14.32 3.33
CA TYR A 34 -4.36 -15.74 3.69
C TYR A 34 -2.96 -16.02 4.24
N ASP A 35 -2.07 -15.04 4.23
CA ASP A 35 -0.68 -15.14 4.67
C ASP A 35 -0.09 -13.72 4.86
N HIS A 36 1.11 -13.64 5.44
CA HIS A 36 1.84 -12.39 5.61
C HIS A 36 2.08 -11.68 4.28
N ALA A 37 1.82 -10.38 4.25
CA ALA A 37 2.12 -9.57 3.08
C ALA A 37 3.64 -9.42 2.90
N HIS A 38 4.08 -9.47 1.66
CA HIS A 38 5.48 -9.30 1.29
C HIS A 38 5.75 -7.90 0.73
N ILE A 39 7.03 -7.51 0.60
CA ILE A 39 7.44 -6.20 0.10
C ILE A 39 6.87 -5.86 -1.29
N GLY A 40 6.50 -6.86 -2.08
CA GLY A 40 5.82 -6.65 -3.37
C GLY A 40 4.42 -6.04 -3.21
N ASN A 41 3.66 -6.45 -2.19
CA ASN A 41 2.38 -5.83 -1.85
C ASN A 41 2.60 -4.38 -1.40
N TYR A 42 3.57 -4.15 -0.51
CA TYR A 42 3.88 -2.81 -0.01
C TYR A 42 4.46 -1.89 -1.09
N ARG A 43 5.11 -2.43 -2.13
CA ARG A 43 5.47 -1.63 -3.32
C ARG A 43 4.22 -1.00 -3.95
N SER A 44 3.16 -1.77 -4.11
CA SER A 44 1.89 -1.26 -4.65
C SER A 44 1.22 -0.29 -3.67
N PHE A 45 1.13 -0.64 -2.39
CA PHE A 45 0.48 0.20 -1.38
C PHE A 45 1.20 1.55 -1.20
N LEU A 46 2.54 1.58 -1.29
CA LEU A 46 3.32 2.82 -1.24
C LEU A 46 3.11 3.69 -2.47
N VAL A 47 2.85 3.10 -3.64
CA VAL A 47 2.49 3.89 -4.83
C VAL A 47 1.07 4.45 -4.70
N TYR A 48 0.13 3.69 -4.11
CA TYR A 48 -1.21 4.19 -3.80
C TYR A 48 -1.14 5.37 -2.81
N ASP A 49 -0.34 5.23 -1.76
CA ASP A 49 -0.08 6.28 -0.77
C ASP A 49 0.61 7.50 -1.41
N LEU A 50 1.58 7.30 -2.28
CA LEU A 50 2.25 8.39 -3.00
C LEU A 50 1.26 9.21 -3.84
N LEU A 51 0.37 8.54 -4.59
CA LEU A 51 -0.67 9.22 -5.35
C LEU A 51 -1.67 9.91 -4.43
N HIS A 52 -2.12 9.24 -3.38
CA HIS A 52 -3.01 9.83 -2.37
C HIS A 52 -2.41 11.11 -1.78
N ARG A 53 -1.16 11.04 -1.27
CA ARG A 53 -0.45 12.20 -0.71
C ARG A 53 -0.26 13.31 -1.73
N TYR A 54 0.10 12.99 -2.96
CA TYR A 54 0.32 13.99 -4.00
C TYR A 54 -0.99 14.68 -4.40
N LEU A 55 -2.10 13.97 -4.47
CA LEU A 55 -3.42 14.57 -4.71
C LEU A 55 -3.83 15.49 -3.55
N VAL A 56 -3.64 15.07 -2.30
CA VAL A 56 -3.91 15.92 -1.11
C VAL A 56 -2.99 17.16 -1.11
N TRP A 57 -1.69 16.97 -1.34
CA TRP A 57 -0.71 18.06 -1.46
C TRP A 57 -1.11 19.06 -2.54
N SER A 58 -1.75 18.59 -3.56
CA SER A 58 -2.25 19.35 -4.69
C SER A 58 -3.61 20.03 -4.46
N GLY A 59 -4.19 19.87 -3.27
CA GLY A 59 -5.42 20.52 -2.85
C GLY A 59 -6.71 19.76 -3.15
N TYR A 60 -6.63 18.46 -3.49
CA TYR A 60 -7.82 17.61 -3.64
C TYR A 60 -8.24 16.97 -2.31
N ASN A 61 -9.54 16.71 -2.18
CA ASN A 61 -10.12 15.87 -1.13
C ASN A 61 -10.21 14.44 -1.66
N VAL A 62 -9.38 13.55 -1.17
CA VAL A 62 -9.30 12.18 -1.68
C VAL A 62 -10.12 11.24 -0.78
N ARG A 63 -11.12 10.59 -1.37
CA ARG A 63 -11.82 9.46 -0.78
C ARG A 63 -11.11 8.19 -1.23
N PHE A 64 -10.20 7.71 -0.41
CA PHE A 64 -9.41 6.52 -0.68
C PHE A 64 -10.00 5.29 0.01
N VAL A 65 -10.27 4.24 -0.76
CA VAL A 65 -10.76 2.94 -0.30
C VAL A 65 -9.85 1.83 -0.82
N MET A 66 -9.46 0.90 0.06
CA MET A 66 -8.70 -0.29 -0.29
C MET A 66 -9.34 -1.52 0.37
N ASN A 67 -9.75 -2.52 -0.41
CA ASN A 67 -10.38 -3.71 0.15
C ASN A 67 -9.35 -4.66 0.79
N LEU A 68 -9.86 -5.57 1.62
CA LEU A 68 -9.16 -6.76 2.07
C LEU A 68 -9.98 -7.99 1.65
N THR A 69 -9.42 -8.83 0.77
CA THR A 69 -10.09 -10.05 0.32
C THR A 69 -9.90 -11.14 1.37
N ASP A 70 -10.94 -11.38 2.15
CA ASP A 70 -10.98 -12.35 3.25
C ASP A 70 -11.65 -13.68 2.85
N VAL A 71 -12.22 -13.79 1.65
CA VAL A 71 -12.81 -15.01 1.11
C VAL A 71 -12.33 -15.30 -0.30
N ASP A 72 -11.54 -16.36 -0.47
CA ASP A 72 -11.17 -16.96 -1.77
C ASP A 72 -10.79 -18.43 -1.59
N ASP A 73 -10.43 -19.11 -2.68
CA ASP A 73 -10.04 -20.54 -2.61
C ASP A 73 -8.83 -20.78 -1.71
N LYS A 74 -7.88 -19.82 -1.63
CA LYS A 74 -6.67 -19.96 -0.80
C LYS A 74 -6.97 -19.72 0.68
N THR A 75 -7.78 -18.69 1.01
CA THR A 75 -8.19 -18.42 2.39
C THR A 75 -8.97 -19.60 2.96
N ILE A 76 -9.91 -20.17 2.18
CA ILE A 76 -10.72 -21.32 2.57
C ILE A 76 -9.86 -22.55 2.83
N LEU A 77 -8.94 -22.86 1.91
CA LEU A 77 -8.04 -24.01 2.05
C LEU A 77 -7.19 -23.87 3.32
N LYS A 78 -6.61 -22.68 3.55
CA LYS A 78 -5.73 -22.42 4.69
C LYS A 78 -6.48 -22.42 6.02
N ALA A 79 -7.69 -21.85 6.08
CA ALA A 79 -8.54 -21.92 7.26
C ALA A 79 -8.92 -23.36 7.60
N ALA A 80 -9.27 -24.17 6.59
CA ALA A 80 -9.57 -25.58 6.79
C ALA A 80 -8.36 -26.42 7.24
N GLU A 81 -7.16 -26.13 6.72
CA GLU A 81 -5.90 -26.73 7.19
C GLU A 81 -5.61 -26.38 8.66
N ALA A 82 -5.91 -25.15 9.08
CA ALA A 82 -5.76 -24.69 10.46
C ALA A 82 -6.86 -25.20 11.40
N GLY A 83 -8.00 -25.65 10.86
CA GLY A 83 -9.18 -26.05 11.64
C GLY A 83 -9.94 -24.84 12.23
N GLU A 84 -9.87 -23.70 11.59
CA GLU A 84 -10.45 -22.41 11.98
C GLU A 84 -11.57 -22.01 11.02
N THR A 85 -12.46 -21.11 11.46
CA THR A 85 -13.36 -20.40 10.54
C THR A 85 -12.56 -19.43 9.67
N ILE A 86 -13.13 -19.02 8.54
CA ILE A 86 -12.46 -18.06 7.63
C ILE A 86 -12.15 -16.75 8.35
N LYS A 87 -13.06 -16.28 9.21
CA LYS A 87 -12.89 -15.04 9.98
C LYS A 87 -11.79 -15.13 11.02
N GLU A 88 -11.71 -16.26 11.75
CA GLU A 88 -10.67 -16.49 12.75
C GLU A 88 -9.29 -16.56 12.09
N TYR A 89 -9.21 -17.22 10.93
CA TYR A 89 -7.97 -17.40 10.19
C TYR A 89 -7.47 -16.09 9.56
N THR A 90 -8.34 -15.34 8.89
CA THR A 90 -7.94 -14.15 8.11
C THR A 90 -7.74 -12.89 8.97
N GLY A 91 -8.47 -12.78 10.08
CA GLY A 91 -8.43 -11.59 10.94
C GLY A 91 -7.04 -11.15 11.39
N PRO A 92 -6.18 -12.05 11.91
CA PRO A 92 -4.81 -11.72 12.31
C PRO A 92 -3.95 -11.18 11.16
N PHE A 93 -4.08 -11.74 9.94
CA PHE A 93 -3.33 -11.27 8.76
C PHE A 93 -3.80 -9.88 8.31
N GLY A 94 -5.13 -9.64 8.30
CA GLY A 94 -5.67 -8.32 7.99
C GLY A 94 -5.14 -7.25 8.94
N LYS A 95 -5.15 -7.54 10.25
CA LYS A 95 -4.60 -6.63 11.27
C LYS A 95 -3.10 -6.36 11.04
N GLN A 96 -2.31 -7.40 10.82
CA GLN A 96 -0.87 -7.28 10.61
C GLN A 96 -0.53 -6.46 9.36
N ILE A 97 -1.28 -6.62 8.27
CA ILE A 97 -1.08 -5.84 7.05
C ILE A 97 -1.23 -4.34 7.32
N LEU A 98 -2.23 -3.96 8.12
CA LEU A 98 -2.45 -2.55 8.48
C LEU A 98 -1.37 -2.03 9.44
N GLU A 99 -0.94 -2.83 10.41
CA GLU A 99 0.17 -2.48 11.29
C GLU A 99 1.47 -2.27 10.50
N ASP A 100 1.82 -3.17 9.58
CA ASP A 100 3.02 -3.04 8.75
C ASP A 100 2.91 -1.83 7.79
N ALA A 101 1.70 -1.49 7.34
CA ALA A 101 1.45 -0.29 6.54
C ALA A 101 1.66 0.99 7.35
N GLU A 102 1.21 1.03 8.61
CA GLU A 102 1.43 2.12 9.56
C GLU A 102 2.94 2.32 9.84
N GLU A 103 3.68 1.24 10.08
CA GLU A 103 5.14 1.28 10.26
C GLU A 103 5.85 1.91 9.05
N LEU A 104 5.38 1.65 7.84
CA LEU A 104 5.90 2.27 6.62
C LEU A 104 5.34 3.70 6.39
N GLY A 105 4.54 4.23 7.32
CA GLY A 105 3.92 5.55 7.23
C GLY A 105 2.93 5.68 6.08
N ILE A 106 2.27 4.60 5.67
CA ILE A 106 1.17 4.63 4.70
C ILE A 106 -0.04 5.27 5.37
N LEU A 107 -0.59 6.31 4.76
CA LEU A 107 -1.80 6.95 5.28
C LEU A 107 -2.98 5.97 5.25
N PRO A 108 -3.79 5.94 6.32
CA PRO A 108 -4.95 5.07 6.34
C PRO A 108 -5.94 5.42 5.22
N ALA A 109 -6.56 4.40 4.65
CA ALA A 109 -7.70 4.59 3.77
C ALA A 109 -8.94 5.02 4.58
N GLU A 110 -9.91 5.64 3.92
CA GLU A 110 -11.21 6.01 4.52
C GLU A 110 -11.97 4.74 4.97
N ALA A 111 -11.82 3.64 4.20
CA ALA A 111 -12.39 2.34 4.52
C ALA A 111 -11.52 1.19 4.00
N TYR A 112 -11.59 0.07 4.71
CA TYR A 112 -11.00 -1.22 4.33
C TYR A 112 -12.11 -2.29 4.28
N PRO A 113 -12.98 -2.27 3.24
CA PRO A 113 -14.07 -3.24 3.14
C PRO A 113 -13.55 -4.68 3.07
N LEU A 114 -14.17 -5.57 3.84
CA LEU A 114 -13.98 -7.02 3.77
C LEU A 114 -14.99 -7.61 2.78
N ALA A 115 -14.58 -8.55 1.94
CA ALA A 115 -15.49 -9.16 0.97
C ALA A 115 -16.69 -9.84 1.64
N THR A 116 -16.48 -10.46 2.81
CA THR A 116 -17.55 -11.12 3.57
C THR A 116 -18.63 -10.16 4.12
N ASP A 117 -18.34 -8.87 4.24
CA ASP A 117 -19.32 -7.86 4.69
C ASP A 117 -20.26 -7.41 3.56
N TYR A 118 -20.02 -7.79 2.29
CA TYR A 118 -20.76 -7.33 1.10
C TYR A 118 -21.48 -8.45 0.35
N ILE A 119 -21.73 -9.58 1.00
CA ILE A 119 -22.34 -10.77 0.37
C ILE A 119 -23.74 -10.47 -0.21
N GLU A 120 -24.57 -9.75 0.51
CA GLU A 120 -25.92 -9.40 0.05
C GLU A 120 -25.90 -8.49 -1.18
N GLU A 121 -24.97 -7.54 -1.21
CA GLU A 121 -24.75 -6.67 -2.35
C GLU A 121 -24.24 -7.46 -3.57
N MET A 122 -23.33 -8.41 -3.36
CA MET A 122 -22.80 -9.27 -4.44
C MET A 122 -23.90 -10.19 -5.01
N ILE A 123 -24.78 -10.73 -4.17
CA ILE A 123 -25.93 -11.51 -4.62
C ILE A 123 -26.88 -10.63 -5.45
N SER A 124 -27.22 -9.44 -4.95
CA SER A 124 -28.06 -8.48 -5.67
C SER A 124 -27.43 -8.07 -7.02
N TRP A 125 -26.11 -7.85 -7.04
CA TRP A 125 -25.41 -7.50 -8.28
C TRP A 125 -25.41 -8.63 -9.29
N THR A 126 -25.16 -9.86 -8.85
CA THR A 126 -25.24 -11.06 -9.69
C THR A 126 -26.64 -11.26 -10.27
N GLN A 127 -27.68 -11.03 -9.48
CA GLN A 127 -29.06 -11.10 -9.95
C GLN A 127 -29.34 -10.09 -11.06
N ARG A 128 -28.88 -8.83 -10.92
CA ARG A 128 -28.99 -7.80 -11.96
C ARG A 128 -28.26 -8.18 -13.23
N LEU A 129 -27.10 -8.83 -13.14
CA LEU A 129 -26.36 -9.34 -14.30
C LEU A 129 -27.17 -10.41 -15.05
N ILE A 130 -27.85 -11.32 -14.32
CA ILE A 130 -28.71 -12.33 -14.93
C ILE A 130 -29.93 -11.66 -15.59
N GLU A 131 -30.60 -10.74 -14.92
CA GLU A 131 -31.74 -9.99 -15.46
C GLU A 131 -31.40 -9.20 -16.72
N ASN A 132 -30.16 -8.66 -16.81
CA ASN A 132 -29.64 -7.96 -17.98
C ASN A 132 -29.17 -8.91 -19.09
N GLY A 133 -29.25 -10.23 -18.91
CA GLY A 133 -28.80 -11.23 -19.90
C GLY A 133 -27.27 -11.33 -20.04
N MET A 134 -26.52 -10.84 -19.04
CA MET A 134 -25.05 -10.87 -19.00
C MET A 134 -24.49 -12.06 -18.22
N ALA A 135 -25.34 -12.76 -17.48
CA ALA A 135 -24.95 -13.93 -16.70
C ALA A 135 -26.02 -15.02 -16.74
N TYR A 136 -25.63 -16.23 -16.44
CA TYR A 136 -26.50 -17.40 -16.38
C TYR A 136 -26.15 -18.31 -15.20
N SER A 137 -27.15 -19.05 -14.70
CA SER A 137 -26.97 -20.06 -13.67
C SER A 137 -26.88 -21.44 -14.26
N THR A 138 -26.06 -22.30 -13.68
CA THR A 138 -25.92 -23.71 -14.05
C THR A 138 -26.73 -24.62 -13.12
N ALA A 139 -26.89 -25.89 -13.49
CA ALA A 139 -27.70 -26.85 -12.73
C ALA A 139 -27.18 -27.14 -11.32
N ASP A 140 -25.88 -26.93 -11.09
CA ASP A 140 -25.23 -27.10 -9.78
C ASP A 140 -25.41 -25.88 -8.83
N GLY A 141 -26.02 -24.79 -9.32
CA GLY A 141 -26.25 -23.57 -8.56
C GLY A 141 -25.12 -22.53 -8.70
N SER A 142 -24.11 -22.77 -9.55
CA SER A 142 -23.10 -21.77 -9.87
C SER A 142 -23.65 -20.73 -10.84
N VAL A 143 -23.10 -19.51 -10.83
CA VAL A 143 -23.46 -18.43 -11.76
C VAL A 143 -22.21 -17.92 -12.47
N TYR A 144 -22.29 -17.81 -13.77
CA TYR A 144 -21.20 -17.35 -14.63
C TYR A 144 -21.57 -16.09 -15.39
N PHE A 145 -20.61 -15.20 -15.58
CA PHE A 145 -20.69 -14.09 -16.50
C PHE A 145 -20.44 -14.61 -17.92
N SER A 146 -21.34 -14.26 -18.85
CA SER A 146 -21.21 -14.63 -20.27
C SER A 146 -20.35 -13.59 -20.99
N ILE A 147 -19.08 -13.91 -21.24
CA ILE A 147 -18.16 -13.01 -21.95
C ILE A 147 -18.66 -12.65 -23.33
N GLY A 148 -19.33 -13.61 -24.02
CA GLY A 148 -19.93 -13.38 -25.34
C GLY A 148 -21.04 -12.33 -25.36
N SER A 149 -21.67 -12.04 -24.20
CA SER A 149 -22.72 -11.03 -24.06
C SER A 149 -22.19 -9.60 -23.86
N PHE A 150 -20.88 -9.42 -23.63
CA PHE A 150 -20.23 -8.12 -23.43
C PHE A 150 -19.19 -7.84 -24.54
N PRO A 151 -19.58 -7.20 -25.65
CA PRO A 151 -18.73 -7.04 -26.84
C PRO A 151 -17.40 -6.28 -26.60
N GLU A 152 -17.37 -5.44 -25.56
CA GLU A 152 -16.18 -4.64 -25.21
C GLU A 152 -15.17 -5.37 -24.30
N TYR A 153 -15.40 -6.66 -24.01
CA TYR A 153 -14.49 -7.44 -23.17
C TYR A 153 -13.12 -7.57 -23.82
N GLY A 154 -12.07 -7.43 -23.01
CA GLY A 154 -10.66 -7.50 -23.47
C GLY A 154 -10.03 -6.15 -23.77
N ARG A 155 -10.76 -5.04 -23.69
CA ARG A 155 -10.28 -3.70 -24.07
C ARG A 155 -9.16 -3.18 -23.16
N LEU A 156 -9.19 -3.47 -21.86
CA LEU A 156 -8.14 -3.05 -20.91
C LEU A 156 -6.82 -3.76 -21.23
N LYS A 157 -6.86 -5.06 -21.42
CA LYS A 157 -5.69 -5.86 -21.82
C LYS A 157 -5.31 -5.63 -23.28
N GLY A 158 -6.27 -5.25 -24.15
CA GLY A 158 -6.10 -5.17 -25.59
C GLY A 158 -6.07 -6.52 -26.25
N LEU A 159 -6.94 -7.39 -25.80
CA LEU A 159 -7.17 -8.70 -26.40
C LEU A 159 -8.15 -8.57 -27.57
N ASP A 160 -7.83 -9.24 -28.66
CA ASP A 160 -8.77 -9.52 -29.72
C ASP A 160 -9.35 -10.92 -29.46
N LEU A 161 -10.58 -10.98 -28.99
CA LEU A 161 -11.27 -12.23 -28.63
C LEU A 161 -11.50 -13.16 -29.83
N GLU A 162 -11.54 -12.65 -31.09
CA GLU A 162 -11.71 -13.46 -32.28
C GLU A 162 -10.41 -14.25 -32.60
N THR A 163 -9.26 -13.69 -32.27
CA THR A 163 -7.95 -14.31 -32.54
C THR A 163 -7.34 -15.02 -31.31
N ALA A 164 -7.84 -14.75 -30.10
CA ALA A 164 -7.36 -15.33 -28.86
C ALA A 164 -7.83 -16.79 -28.71
N THR A 165 -7.16 -17.72 -29.39
CA THR A 165 -7.39 -19.19 -29.26
C THR A 165 -6.95 -19.75 -27.91
N THR A 166 -6.32 -18.93 -27.09
CA THR A 166 -5.89 -19.27 -25.71
C THR A 166 -6.04 -18.03 -24.84
N VAL A 167 -7.24 -17.76 -24.36
CA VAL A 167 -7.36 -17.06 -23.07
C VAL A 167 -6.70 -18.02 -22.07
N SER A 168 -5.45 -17.69 -21.70
CA SER A 168 -4.65 -18.48 -20.80
C SER A 168 -5.50 -18.90 -19.61
N ARG A 169 -5.51 -20.19 -19.32
CA ARG A 169 -6.10 -20.86 -18.17
C ARG A 169 -6.42 -19.90 -17.03
N VAL A 170 -7.56 -19.22 -17.13
CA VAL A 170 -8.28 -18.73 -15.99
C VAL A 170 -8.64 -19.99 -15.21
N ASP A 171 -8.29 -20.06 -13.97
CA ASP A 171 -8.35 -21.21 -13.10
C ASP A 171 -9.33 -22.27 -13.58
N SER A 172 -8.83 -23.49 -13.78
CA SER A 172 -9.62 -24.63 -14.24
C SER A 172 -10.66 -24.97 -13.18
N ASP A 173 -11.70 -24.12 -13.09
CA ASP A 173 -12.89 -24.48 -12.34
C ASP A 173 -13.49 -25.73 -12.98
N GLU A 174 -13.59 -26.80 -12.23
CA GLU A 174 -14.16 -28.10 -12.61
C GLU A 174 -15.69 -28.05 -12.81
N TYR A 175 -16.25 -26.91 -13.31
CA TYR A 175 -17.70 -26.70 -13.40
C TYR A 175 -18.18 -26.70 -14.85
N GLU A 176 -19.46 -26.99 -15.02
CA GLU A 176 -20.15 -26.98 -16.31
C GLU A 176 -20.35 -25.53 -16.80
N LYS A 177 -19.46 -25.02 -17.66
CA LYS A 177 -19.56 -23.72 -18.31
C LYS A 177 -20.15 -23.87 -19.71
N GLU A 178 -20.96 -22.90 -20.18
CA GLU A 178 -21.41 -22.82 -21.57
C GLU A 178 -20.24 -22.47 -22.51
N ASP A 179 -19.37 -21.56 -22.08
CA ASP A 179 -18.11 -21.22 -22.75
C ASP A 179 -16.95 -21.32 -21.75
N VAL A 180 -15.86 -21.98 -22.15
CA VAL A 180 -14.66 -22.12 -21.32
C VAL A 180 -14.05 -20.78 -20.89
N ARG A 181 -14.37 -19.70 -21.60
CA ARG A 181 -13.90 -18.34 -21.31
C ARG A 181 -14.70 -17.64 -20.20
N ASP A 182 -15.95 -18.06 -19.95
CA ASP A 182 -16.83 -17.43 -18.97
C ASP A 182 -16.23 -17.53 -17.56
N PHE A 183 -16.42 -16.50 -16.76
CA PHE A 183 -15.88 -16.45 -15.41
C PHE A 183 -16.98 -16.47 -14.34
N VAL A 184 -16.64 -17.03 -13.19
CA VAL A 184 -17.59 -17.29 -12.11
C VAL A 184 -17.92 -15.99 -11.35
N LEU A 185 -19.22 -15.78 -11.09
CA LEU A 185 -19.77 -14.73 -10.22
C LEU A 185 -20.20 -15.29 -8.87
N TRP A 186 -20.74 -16.52 -8.87
CA TRP A 186 -21.15 -17.22 -7.68
C TRP A 186 -20.76 -18.70 -7.79
N LYS A 187 -20.02 -19.20 -6.84
CA LYS A 187 -19.56 -20.59 -6.77
C LYS A 187 -20.48 -21.39 -5.85
N THR A 188 -21.03 -22.50 -6.32
CA THR A 188 -21.77 -23.41 -5.46
C THR A 188 -20.88 -23.93 -4.32
N THR A 189 -21.49 -24.11 -3.14
CA THR A 189 -20.75 -24.51 -1.93
C THR A 189 -20.15 -25.90 -2.06
N LYS A 190 -18.96 -26.07 -1.52
CA LYS A 190 -18.29 -27.37 -1.30
C LYS A 190 -18.25 -27.68 0.20
N SER A 191 -18.07 -28.95 0.56
CA SER A 191 -17.98 -29.35 1.96
C SER A 191 -16.87 -28.66 2.76
N ILE A 192 -15.81 -28.18 2.09
CA ILE A 192 -14.73 -27.43 2.70
C ILE A 192 -15.19 -26.00 3.06
N ASP A 193 -15.99 -25.35 2.21
CA ASP A 193 -16.51 -24.00 2.44
C ASP A 193 -17.40 -23.97 3.69
N GLU A 194 -18.26 -25.00 3.87
CA GLU A 194 -19.11 -25.11 5.04
C GLU A 194 -18.32 -25.30 6.33
N LYS A 195 -17.23 -26.06 6.28
CA LYS A 195 -16.37 -26.30 7.46
C LYS A 195 -15.75 -25.04 8.02
N VAL A 196 -15.46 -24.07 7.17
CA VAL A 196 -14.81 -22.79 7.55
C VAL A 196 -15.79 -21.62 7.57
N GLU A 197 -17.09 -21.91 7.48
CA GLU A 197 -18.17 -20.91 7.47
C GLU A 197 -18.09 -19.91 6.30
N ALA A 198 -17.56 -20.35 5.13
CA ALA A 198 -17.44 -19.54 3.92
C ALA A 198 -18.55 -19.87 2.89
N SER A 199 -19.80 -19.99 3.34
CA SER A 199 -20.94 -20.35 2.48
C SER A 199 -22.19 -19.61 2.93
N TRP A 200 -22.87 -18.96 1.97
CA TRP A 200 -24.05 -18.13 2.18
C TRP A 200 -25.23 -18.59 1.32
N ASP A 201 -26.43 -18.32 1.80
CA ASP A 201 -27.66 -18.59 1.04
C ASP A 201 -27.82 -17.60 -0.10
N SER A 202 -28.24 -18.07 -1.27
CA SER A 202 -28.53 -17.26 -2.43
C SER A 202 -29.74 -17.77 -3.20
N PRO A 203 -30.30 -17.01 -4.15
CA PRO A 203 -31.40 -17.49 -5.00
C PRO A 203 -31.05 -18.73 -5.84
N TRP A 204 -29.76 -19.01 -6.07
CA TRP A 204 -29.26 -20.12 -6.86
C TRP A 204 -28.85 -21.32 -6.03
N GLY A 205 -28.89 -21.19 -4.71
CA GLY A 205 -28.44 -22.18 -3.74
C GLY A 205 -27.32 -21.63 -2.86
N ARG A 206 -26.85 -22.47 -1.93
CA ARG A 206 -25.73 -22.10 -1.06
C ARG A 206 -24.42 -22.02 -1.85
N GLY A 207 -23.62 -20.99 -1.56
CA GLY A 207 -22.38 -20.76 -2.26
C GLY A 207 -21.61 -19.55 -1.73
N ARG A 208 -20.69 -19.06 -2.53
CA ARG A 208 -19.82 -17.93 -2.23
C ARG A 208 -19.51 -17.09 -3.48
N PRO A 209 -19.12 -15.82 -3.31
CA PRO A 209 -18.80 -14.96 -4.45
C PRO A 209 -17.57 -15.46 -5.22
N GLY A 210 -17.53 -15.10 -6.50
CA GLY A 210 -16.33 -15.15 -7.33
C GLY A 210 -15.43 -13.96 -7.04
N TRP A 211 -14.13 -14.16 -6.98
CA TRP A 211 -13.13 -13.17 -6.63
C TRP A 211 -13.22 -11.82 -7.37
N HIS A 212 -13.60 -11.84 -8.63
CA HIS A 212 -13.67 -10.60 -9.44
C HIS A 212 -14.88 -9.72 -9.10
N LEU A 213 -15.93 -10.31 -8.53
CA LEU A 213 -17.17 -9.60 -8.19
C LEU A 213 -16.97 -8.66 -6.98
N GLU A 214 -16.07 -9.04 -6.08
CA GLU A 214 -15.83 -8.35 -4.81
C GLU A 214 -15.48 -6.88 -5.03
N CYS A 215 -14.41 -6.62 -5.80
CA CYS A 215 -13.92 -5.26 -6.03
C CYS A 215 -14.93 -4.41 -6.82
N SER A 216 -15.67 -4.99 -7.77
CA SER A 216 -16.73 -4.27 -8.48
C SER A 216 -17.81 -3.76 -7.52
N VAL A 217 -18.28 -4.63 -6.63
CA VAL A 217 -19.38 -4.30 -5.73
C VAL A 217 -18.93 -3.37 -4.60
N MET A 218 -17.82 -3.70 -3.94
CA MET A 218 -17.29 -2.87 -2.86
C MET A 218 -16.94 -1.46 -3.32
N SER A 219 -16.23 -1.31 -4.45
CA SER A 219 -15.84 0.00 -4.95
C SER A 219 -17.03 0.88 -5.32
N ILE A 220 -18.03 0.30 -5.98
CA ILE A 220 -19.26 1.03 -6.36
C ILE A 220 -20.09 1.41 -5.13
N LYS A 221 -20.19 0.53 -4.15
CA LYS A 221 -20.93 0.78 -2.90
C LYS A 221 -20.30 1.93 -2.13
N GLU A 222 -18.97 1.96 -2.03
CA GLU A 222 -18.23 2.97 -1.25
C GLU A 222 -18.08 4.31 -1.99
N LEU A 223 -17.80 4.28 -3.30
CA LEU A 223 -17.35 5.45 -4.05
C LEU A 223 -18.30 5.88 -5.17
N GLY A 224 -19.31 5.06 -5.51
CA GLY A 224 -20.27 5.34 -6.58
C GLY A 224 -19.96 4.62 -7.88
N GLU A 225 -20.87 4.75 -8.86
CA GLU A 225 -20.89 3.92 -10.09
C GLU A 225 -19.71 4.20 -11.04
N THR A 226 -19.07 5.36 -10.95
CA THR A 226 -17.91 5.73 -11.75
C THR A 226 -16.81 6.26 -10.85
N LEU A 227 -15.65 5.61 -10.85
CA LEU A 227 -14.48 5.98 -10.08
C LEU A 227 -13.59 6.95 -10.86
N ASP A 228 -12.95 7.90 -10.19
CA ASP A 228 -11.93 8.74 -10.84
C ASP A 228 -10.66 7.95 -11.13
N ILE A 229 -10.19 7.17 -10.14
CA ILE A 229 -8.98 6.35 -10.26
C ILE A 229 -9.23 4.96 -9.66
N HIS A 230 -8.80 3.93 -10.38
CA HIS A 230 -8.69 2.57 -9.87
C HIS A 230 -7.25 2.07 -10.01
N MET A 231 -6.68 1.55 -8.91
CA MET A 231 -5.28 1.11 -8.86
C MET A 231 -5.17 -0.38 -8.54
N GLY A 232 -4.09 -0.99 -9.05
CA GLY A 232 -3.73 -2.38 -8.74
C GLY A 232 -2.34 -2.73 -9.22
N GLY A 233 -1.90 -3.96 -8.96
CA GLY A 233 -0.71 -4.53 -9.59
C GLY A 233 -0.94 -4.75 -11.09
N GLU A 234 0.12 -4.79 -11.90
CA GLU A 234 0.01 -5.05 -13.33
C GLU A 234 -0.55 -6.44 -13.66
N ASP A 235 -0.41 -7.39 -12.74
CA ASP A 235 -0.97 -8.74 -12.83
C ASP A 235 -2.50 -8.75 -12.71
N LEU A 236 -3.09 -7.73 -12.11
CA LEU A 236 -4.54 -7.58 -11.99
C LEU A 236 -5.20 -7.02 -13.28
N VAL A 237 -4.43 -6.47 -14.23
CA VAL A 237 -4.97 -5.96 -15.50
C VAL A 237 -5.85 -7.01 -16.17
N PHE A 238 -5.40 -8.27 -16.14
CA PHE A 238 -6.14 -9.40 -16.70
C PHE A 238 -5.89 -10.66 -15.84
N PRO A 239 -6.95 -11.40 -15.46
CA PRO A 239 -8.35 -11.16 -15.82
C PRO A 239 -9.11 -10.20 -14.89
N HIS A 240 -8.58 -9.86 -13.71
CA HIS A 240 -9.33 -9.26 -12.59
C HIS A 240 -10.02 -7.93 -12.98
N HIS A 241 -9.25 -6.90 -13.34
CA HIS A 241 -9.81 -5.59 -13.69
C HIS A 241 -10.62 -5.59 -14.99
N GLU A 242 -10.27 -6.46 -15.96
CA GLU A 242 -11.09 -6.66 -17.14
C GLU A 242 -12.48 -7.19 -16.78
N ASN A 243 -12.54 -8.17 -15.84
CA ASN A 243 -13.78 -8.72 -15.34
C ASN A 243 -14.57 -7.70 -14.51
N GLU A 244 -13.90 -6.85 -13.75
CA GLU A 244 -14.55 -5.76 -13.02
C GLU A 244 -15.22 -4.75 -13.96
N ILE A 245 -14.56 -4.39 -15.07
CA ILE A 245 -15.16 -3.54 -16.10
C ILE A 245 -16.45 -4.18 -16.62
N ALA A 246 -16.37 -5.45 -17.03
CA ALA A 246 -17.52 -6.15 -17.58
C ALA A 246 -18.69 -6.22 -16.58
N GLN A 247 -18.42 -6.60 -15.33
CA GLN A 247 -19.41 -6.69 -14.25
C GLN A 247 -20.06 -5.33 -13.93
N SER A 248 -19.25 -4.29 -13.86
CA SER A 248 -19.71 -2.96 -13.44
C SER A 248 -20.49 -2.26 -14.54
N GLU A 249 -19.96 -2.24 -15.76
CA GLU A 249 -20.58 -1.53 -16.88
C GLU A 249 -21.83 -2.27 -17.43
N ALA A 250 -21.86 -3.60 -17.37
CA ALA A 250 -23.05 -4.38 -17.72
C ALA A 250 -24.26 -4.10 -16.80
N VAL A 251 -24.03 -3.68 -15.56
CA VAL A 251 -25.10 -3.34 -14.62
C VAL A 251 -25.44 -1.86 -14.66
N THR A 252 -24.44 -0.97 -14.72
CA THR A 252 -24.64 0.48 -14.58
C THR A 252 -24.93 1.18 -15.91
N GLY A 253 -24.46 0.61 -17.03
CA GLY A 253 -24.49 1.26 -18.35
C GLY A 253 -23.57 2.49 -18.43
N LYS A 254 -22.65 2.67 -17.50
CA LYS A 254 -21.73 3.81 -17.38
C LYS A 254 -20.29 3.33 -17.39
N PRO A 255 -19.33 4.16 -17.83
CA PRO A 255 -17.91 3.86 -17.65
C PRO A 255 -17.59 3.64 -16.18
N PHE A 256 -16.94 2.52 -15.85
CA PHE A 256 -16.63 2.16 -14.48
C PHE A 256 -15.51 3.01 -13.90
N VAL A 257 -14.41 3.22 -14.64
CA VAL A 257 -13.24 3.94 -14.17
C VAL A 257 -12.74 4.93 -15.22
N ARG A 258 -12.34 6.14 -14.77
CA ARG A 258 -11.80 7.20 -15.62
C ARG A 258 -10.31 7.05 -15.89
N HIS A 259 -9.54 6.58 -14.89
CA HIS A 259 -8.09 6.35 -14.97
C HIS A 259 -7.72 5.02 -14.33
N TRP A 260 -7.21 4.10 -15.13
CA TRP A 260 -6.66 2.83 -14.68
C TRP A 260 -5.14 2.93 -14.47
N VAL A 261 -4.69 2.82 -13.22
CA VAL A 261 -3.28 2.98 -12.85
C VAL A 261 -2.72 1.66 -12.32
N HIS A 262 -1.72 1.11 -13.00
CA HIS A 262 -1.14 -0.18 -12.64
C HIS A 262 0.33 -0.07 -12.25
N VAL A 263 0.67 -0.72 -11.13
CA VAL A 263 2.00 -0.73 -10.56
C VAL A 263 2.77 -1.96 -11.06
N LYS A 264 3.95 -1.71 -11.61
CA LYS A 264 4.88 -2.77 -12.02
C LYS A 264 5.39 -3.51 -10.78
N HIS A 265 5.43 -4.83 -10.84
CA HIS A 265 5.95 -5.65 -9.74
C HIS A 265 7.46 -5.41 -9.52
N LEU A 266 7.95 -5.88 -8.37
CA LEU A 266 9.38 -5.87 -8.08
C LEU A 266 9.98 -7.28 -8.24
N VAL A 267 11.29 -7.30 -8.45
CA VAL A 267 12.13 -8.49 -8.34
C VAL A 267 13.04 -8.37 -7.12
N VAL A 268 13.46 -9.48 -6.55
CA VAL A 268 14.36 -9.55 -5.40
C VAL A 268 15.68 -10.17 -5.85
N GLU A 269 16.78 -9.44 -5.65
CA GLU A 269 18.12 -9.87 -6.04
C GLU A 269 18.15 -10.38 -7.50
N GLY A 270 17.48 -9.64 -8.42
CA GLY A 270 17.41 -9.95 -9.85
C GLY A 270 16.49 -11.12 -10.22
N SER A 271 15.72 -11.67 -9.28
CA SER A 271 14.82 -12.80 -9.52
C SER A 271 13.39 -12.47 -9.14
N LYS A 272 12.41 -13.03 -9.88
CA LYS A 272 11.00 -12.91 -9.51
C LYS A 272 10.80 -13.48 -8.11
N MET A 273 10.10 -12.70 -7.26
CA MET A 273 9.75 -13.16 -5.92
C MET A 273 8.69 -14.25 -5.98
N SER A 274 8.93 -15.36 -5.32
CA SER A 274 7.95 -16.44 -5.17
C SER A 274 8.20 -17.26 -3.91
N LYS A 275 7.13 -17.79 -3.32
CA LYS A 275 7.22 -18.68 -2.14
C LYS A 275 7.97 -19.97 -2.45
N SER A 276 7.85 -20.51 -3.67
CA SER A 276 8.54 -21.72 -4.08
C SER A 276 10.06 -21.56 -4.20
N LEU A 277 10.54 -20.32 -4.44
CA LEU A 277 11.97 -20.00 -4.45
C LEU A 277 12.50 -19.60 -3.08
N GLY A 278 11.63 -19.47 -2.06
CA GLY A 278 12.03 -19.05 -0.72
C GLY A 278 12.63 -17.65 -0.63
N ASN A 279 12.38 -16.79 -1.63
CA ASN A 279 12.90 -15.43 -1.71
C ASN A 279 11.85 -14.35 -1.41
N THR A 280 10.77 -14.73 -0.74
CA THR A 280 9.76 -13.81 -0.20
C THR A 280 10.33 -13.06 0.99
N ILE A 281 10.20 -11.74 1.00
CA ILE A 281 10.66 -10.87 2.10
C ILE A 281 9.45 -10.11 2.63
N THR A 282 9.25 -10.11 3.95
CA THR A 282 8.22 -9.31 4.63
C THR A 282 8.83 -8.02 5.18
N VAL A 283 7.97 -7.03 5.47
CA VAL A 283 8.42 -5.79 6.15
C VAL A 283 9.00 -6.12 7.53
N ARG A 284 8.33 -6.99 8.30
CA ARG A 284 8.80 -7.37 9.65
C ARG A 284 10.19 -7.99 9.64
N GLN A 285 10.49 -8.87 8.67
CA GLN A 285 11.86 -9.41 8.53
C GLN A 285 12.90 -8.33 8.32
N LEU A 286 12.60 -7.28 7.53
CA LEU A 286 13.53 -6.18 7.32
C LEU A 286 13.69 -5.32 8.58
N LEU A 287 12.61 -5.10 9.33
CA LEU A 287 12.66 -4.39 10.61
C LEU A 287 13.47 -5.18 11.65
N GLU A 288 13.28 -6.51 11.72
CA GLU A 288 14.06 -7.43 12.57
C GLU A 288 15.55 -7.47 12.18
N GLU A 289 15.86 -7.32 10.88
CA GLU A 289 17.23 -7.17 10.37
C GLU A 289 17.85 -5.78 10.75
N GLY A 290 17.07 -4.87 11.37
CA GLY A 290 17.51 -3.57 11.84
C GLY A 290 17.40 -2.45 10.82
N PHE A 291 16.65 -2.63 9.71
CA PHE A 291 16.40 -1.56 8.76
C PHE A 291 15.26 -0.65 9.22
N GLU A 292 15.49 0.67 9.14
CA GLU A 292 14.46 1.65 9.48
C GLU A 292 13.33 1.70 8.43
N PRO A 293 12.06 1.88 8.84
CA PRO A 293 10.91 1.97 7.94
C PRO A 293 11.08 3.01 6.83
N ALA A 294 11.65 4.18 7.14
CA ALA A 294 11.91 5.22 6.15
C ALA A 294 12.88 4.77 5.04
N ALA A 295 13.86 3.91 5.35
CA ALA A 295 14.78 3.36 4.35
C ALA A 295 14.07 2.36 3.43
N ILE A 296 13.20 1.51 3.99
CA ILE A 296 12.37 0.56 3.23
C ILE A 296 11.43 1.34 2.29
N ARG A 297 10.76 2.35 2.82
CA ARG A 297 9.88 3.24 2.04
C ARG A 297 10.63 3.94 0.91
N HIS A 298 11.83 4.51 1.20
CA HIS A 298 12.67 5.16 0.21
C HIS A 298 13.01 4.21 -0.94
N GLN A 299 13.49 3.00 -0.64
CA GLN A 299 13.85 2.04 -1.67
C GLN A 299 12.65 1.63 -2.50
N LEU A 300 11.50 1.34 -1.88
CA LEU A 300 10.29 0.95 -2.58
C LEU A 300 9.72 2.08 -3.46
N LEU A 301 10.01 3.36 -3.18
CA LEU A 301 9.63 4.52 -3.99
C LEU A 301 10.72 4.98 -4.97
N SER A 302 11.92 4.38 -4.94
CA SER A 302 13.08 4.82 -5.73
C SER A 302 12.97 4.61 -7.24
N ALA A 303 12.05 3.78 -7.70
CA ALA A 303 11.73 3.59 -9.11
C ALA A 303 10.33 4.10 -9.43
N GLN A 304 10.15 4.72 -10.60
CA GLN A 304 8.83 5.13 -11.09
C GLN A 304 7.89 3.91 -11.18
N TYR A 305 6.62 4.07 -10.81
CA TYR A 305 5.69 2.96 -10.56
C TYR A 305 5.47 2.00 -11.76
N ARG A 306 5.66 2.46 -12.98
CA ARG A 306 5.56 1.63 -14.20
C ARG A 306 6.86 0.92 -14.58
N LYS A 307 7.93 1.13 -13.82
CA LYS A 307 9.21 0.43 -14.00
C LYS A 307 9.37 -0.67 -12.98
N GLU A 308 9.97 -1.78 -13.40
CA GLU A 308 10.37 -2.84 -12.50
C GLU A 308 11.39 -2.31 -11.48
N LEU A 309 11.19 -2.64 -10.22
CA LEU A 309 12.12 -2.34 -9.14
C LEU A 309 12.89 -3.62 -8.77
N ASN A 310 14.21 -3.58 -8.83
CA ASN A 310 15.05 -4.63 -8.26
C ASN A 310 15.35 -4.30 -6.80
N PHE A 311 14.72 -4.99 -5.87
CA PHE A 311 14.95 -4.81 -4.44
C PHE A 311 16.18 -5.61 -4.03
N THR A 312 17.18 -4.91 -3.46
CA THR A 312 18.39 -5.55 -2.92
C THR A 312 18.70 -5.02 -1.52
N ARG A 313 19.27 -5.84 -0.64
CA ARG A 313 19.74 -5.38 0.68
C ARG A 313 20.84 -4.33 0.58
N LYS A 314 21.66 -4.38 -0.48
CA LYS A 314 22.69 -3.36 -0.74
C LYS A 314 22.05 -1.99 -1.00
N ASP A 315 21.01 -1.94 -1.82
CA ASP A 315 20.32 -0.69 -2.14
C ASP A 315 19.51 -0.18 -0.93
N LEU A 316 19.06 -1.09 -0.04
CA LEU A 316 18.41 -0.71 1.20
C LEU A 316 19.39 0.00 2.16
N VAL A 317 20.64 -0.44 2.25
CA VAL A 317 21.71 0.28 2.99
C VAL A 317 21.96 1.67 2.38
N ALA A 318 21.98 1.77 1.05
CA ALA A 318 22.09 3.06 0.38
C ALA A 318 20.88 3.96 0.65
N SER A 319 19.68 3.38 0.71
CA SER A 319 18.45 4.08 1.07
C SER A 319 18.48 4.61 2.50
N ALA A 320 19.00 3.84 3.46
CA ALA A 320 19.20 4.31 4.84
C ALA A 320 20.14 5.52 4.88
N SER A 321 21.25 5.48 4.14
CA SER A 321 22.17 6.61 4.01
C SER A 321 21.54 7.84 3.35
N ALA A 322 20.64 7.63 2.37
CA ALA A 322 19.91 8.71 1.72
C ALA A 322 18.93 9.39 2.70
N VAL A 323 18.17 8.60 3.47
CA VAL A 323 17.26 9.12 4.52
C VAL A 323 18.05 9.89 5.58
N GLN A 324 19.21 9.38 6.00
CA GLN A 324 20.07 10.08 6.97
C GLN A 324 20.47 11.47 6.49
N ARG A 325 20.81 11.63 5.19
CA ARG A 325 21.16 12.93 4.62
C ARG A 325 19.98 13.93 4.65
N ILE A 326 18.75 13.46 4.53
CA ILE A 326 17.54 14.31 4.66
C ILE A 326 17.42 14.80 6.11
N VAL A 327 17.61 13.92 7.08
CA VAL A 327 17.56 14.26 8.52
C VAL A 327 18.69 15.21 8.92
N ASP A 328 19.91 14.95 8.44
CA ASP A 328 21.07 15.82 8.72
C ASP A 328 20.85 17.23 8.16
N PHE A 329 20.29 17.34 6.97
CA PHE A 329 19.98 18.63 6.36
C PHE A 329 18.91 19.40 7.14
N GLU A 330 17.82 18.75 7.55
CA GLU A 330 16.80 19.38 8.39
C GLU A 330 17.39 19.83 9.75
N THR A 331 18.20 18.98 10.36
CA THR A 331 18.88 19.28 11.62
C THR A 331 19.80 20.49 11.46
N ARG A 332 20.55 20.55 10.35
CA ARG A 332 21.41 21.71 10.03
C ARG A 332 20.60 22.98 9.92
N LEU A 333 19.52 22.98 9.14
CA LEU A 333 18.64 24.15 8.98
C LEU A 333 18.03 24.61 10.32
N SER A 334 17.62 23.64 11.15
CA SER A 334 17.02 23.92 12.47
C SER A 334 18.03 24.36 13.52
N SER A 335 19.33 24.20 13.29
CA SER A 335 20.40 24.57 14.23
C SER A 335 20.85 26.03 14.11
N PHE A 336 20.37 26.78 13.11
CA PHE A 336 20.69 28.20 13.01
C PHE A 336 20.07 28.96 14.17
N GLY A 337 20.89 29.82 14.82
CA GLY A 337 20.44 30.73 15.86
C GLY A 337 19.71 31.95 15.28
N GLU A 338 19.75 33.07 16.00
CA GLU A 338 19.15 34.32 15.49
C GLU A 338 19.88 34.79 14.23
N LEU A 339 19.15 34.96 13.15
CA LEU A 339 19.61 35.46 11.85
C LEU A 339 19.00 36.82 11.55
N PRO A 340 19.62 37.64 10.67
CA PRO A 340 19.01 38.89 10.18
C PRO A 340 17.64 38.60 9.57
N VAL A 341 16.63 39.42 9.95
CA VAL A 341 15.25 39.25 9.50
C VAL A 341 15.02 39.90 8.15
N ASP A 342 15.68 41.04 7.93
CA ASP A 342 15.51 41.82 6.70
C ASP A 342 16.54 41.38 5.66
N GLY A 343 16.05 40.84 4.57
CA GLY A 343 16.84 40.39 3.42
C GLY A 343 16.31 39.07 2.83
N GLU A 344 16.74 38.79 1.63
CA GLU A 344 16.47 37.54 0.90
C GLU A 344 17.74 37.14 0.13
N GLY A 345 18.24 35.95 0.40
CA GLY A 345 19.44 35.39 -0.18
C GLY A 345 19.15 34.37 -1.30
N GLU A 346 20.21 33.82 -1.86
CA GLU A 346 20.13 32.79 -2.94
C GLU A 346 19.44 31.50 -2.47
N LEU A 347 19.50 31.18 -1.17
CA LEU A 347 18.84 30.00 -0.62
C LEU A 347 17.31 30.04 -0.80
N SER A 348 16.70 31.23 -0.69
CA SER A 348 15.27 31.41 -1.00
C SER A 348 14.98 31.13 -2.48
N ALA A 349 15.80 31.63 -3.40
CA ALA A 349 15.64 31.39 -4.83
C ALA A 349 15.79 29.88 -5.18
N ILE A 350 16.78 29.21 -4.60
CA ILE A 350 16.98 27.76 -4.72
C ILE A 350 15.73 27.01 -4.25
N SER A 351 15.16 27.38 -3.10
CA SER A 351 13.98 26.76 -2.50
C SER A 351 12.74 26.90 -3.37
N LEU A 352 12.44 28.10 -3.85
CA LEU A 352 11.30 28.36 -4.74
C LEU A 352 11.41 27.62 -6.07
N LYS A 353 12.58 27.57 -6.64
CA LYS A 353 12.84 26.82 -7.87
C LYS A 353 12.63 25.33 -7.65
N THR A 354 13.12 24.80 -6.53
CA THR A 354 13.01 23.37 -6.19
C THR A 354 11.57 22.91 -6.10
N ILE A 355 10.68 23.65 -5.40
CA ILE A 355 9.29 23.22 -5.27
C ILE A 355 8.55 23.24 -6.61
N SER A 356 8.88 24.17 -7.51
CA SER A 356 8.33 24.21 -8.87
C SER A 356 8.84 23.04 -9.72
N GLU A 357 10.12 22.69 -9.63
CA GLU A 357 10.71 21.51 -10.30
C GLU A 357 10.10 20.21 -9.77
N PHE A 358 9.95 20.09 -8.44
CA PHE A 358 9.31 18.93 -7.79
C PHE A 358 7.88 18.73 -8.30
N GLN A 359 7.07 19.78 -8.31
CA GLN A 359 5.72 19.72 -8.83
C GLN A 359 5.68 19.30 -10.30
N SER A 360 6.54 19.88 -11.13
CA SER A 360 6.60 19.57 -12.56
C SER A 360 6.92 18.10 -12.84
N VAL A 361 7.82 17.53 -12.04
CA VAL A 361 8.23 16.13 -12.15
C VAL A 361 7.15 15.18 -11.65
N MET A 362 6.51 15.52 -10.54
CA MET A 362 5.38 14.73 -10.00
C MET A 362 4.15 14.80 -10.90
N ASP A 363 3.90 15.93 -11.55
CA ASP A 363 2.83 16.12 -12.54
C ASP A 363 3.03 15.27 -13.80
N ASP A 364 4.25 14.80 -14.06
CA ASP A 364 4.58 13.89 -15.17
C ASP A 364 4.56 12.43 -14.71
N ASP A 365 3.36 11.90 -14.53
CA ASP A 365 3.11 10.49 -14.25
C ASP A 365 3.72 9.97 -12.94
N LEU A 366 3.65 10.79 -11.88
CA LEU A 366 4.18 10.44 -10.55
C LEU A 366 5.64 9.94 -10.60
N ASN A 367 6.51 10.69 -11.26
CA ASN A 367 7.91 10.28 -11.41
C ASN A 367 8.71 10.41 -10.10
N SER A 368 8.43 9.50 -9.16
CA SER A 368 9.03 9.47 -7.82
C SER A 368 10.55 9.43 -7.84
N ALA A 369 11.14 8.72 -8.81
CA ALA A 369 12.58 8.60 -8.93
C ALA A 369 13.24 9.96 -9.21
N GLU A 370 12.68 10.72 -10.15
CA GLU A 370 13.20 12.05 -10.51
C GLU A 370 12.86 13.08 -9.42
N ALA A 371 11.69 12.96 -8.79
CA ALA A 371 11.32 13.82 -7.67
C ALA A 371 12.25 13.62 -6.44
N LEU A 372 12.69 12.39 -6.16
CA LEU A 372 13.75 12.12 -5.18
C LEU A 372 15.09 12.75 -5.63
N ALA A 373 15.42 12.70 -6.91
CA ALA A 373 16.62 13.36 -7.42
C ALA A 373 16.54 14.89 -7.22
N VAL A 374 15.39 15.52 -7.47
CA VAL A 374 15.15 16.95 -7.18
C VAL A 374 15.39 17.26 -5.70
N LEU A 375 14.90 16.43 -4.78
CA LEU A 375 15.12 16.58 -3.34
C LEU A 375 16.63 16.56 -2.99
N PHE A 376 17.39 15.58 -3.52
CA PHE A 376 18.82 15.50 -3.22
C PHE A 376 19.67 16.58 -3.91
N VAL A 377 19.25 17.06 -5.07
CA VAL A 377 19.85 18.23 -5.73
C VAL A 377 19.61 19.49 -4.90
N PHE A 378 18.40 19.65 -4.35
CA PHE A 378 18.08 20.74 -3.42
C PHE A 378 19.00 20.72 -2.20
N ILE A 379 19.08 19.56 -1.50
CA ILE A 379 19.95 19.41 -0.32
C ILE A 379 21.39 19.79 -0.65
N ASN A 380 21.92 19.33 -1.80
CA ASN A 380 23.30 19.64 -2.18
C ASN A 380 23.51 21.14 -2.48
N LYS A 381 22.60 21.79 -3.23
CA LYS A 381 22.70 23.20 -3.56
C LYS A 381 22.53 24.09 -2.33
N ALA A 382 21.54 23.76 -1.49
CA ALA A 382 21.30 24.48 -0.24
C ALA A 382 22.51 24.38 0.71
N ASN A 383 23.07 23.17 0.90
CA ASN A 383 24.28 23.01 1.68
C ASN A 383 25.48 23.80 1.11
N GLY A 384 25.65 23.82 -0.22
CA GLY A 384 26.67 24.62 -0.88
C GLY A 384 26.50 26.12 -0.62
N GLU A 385 25.27 26.63 -0.63
CA GLU A 385 24.97 28.02 -0.31
C GLU A 385 25.26 28.33 1.16
N LEU A 386 24.82 27.45 2.08
CA LEU A 386 25.11 27.59 3.52
C LEU A 386 26.62 27.55 3.85
N ASP A 387 27.45 26.95 2.98
CA ASP A 387 28.91 26.87 3.14
C ASP A 387 29.66 27.99 2.39
N SER A 388 28.98 28.76 1.52
CA SER A 388 29.62 29.75 0.65
C SER A 388 30.16 30.98 1.37
N GLY A 389 29.68 31.23 2.60
CA GLY A 389 29.93 32.47 3.34
C GLY A 389 29.08 33.63 2.90
N SER A 390 28.04 33.41 2.08
CA SER A 390 27.01 34.40 1.73
C SER A 390 26.21 34.81 2.96
N ASP A 391 25.60 35.97 2.92
CA ASP A 391 24.65 36.41 3.94
C ASP A 391 23.41 35.51 3.92
N ILE A 392 23.09 34.89 5.04
CA ILE A 392 21.89 34.05 5.23
C ILE A 392 20.92 34.80 6.14
N PHE A 393 19.68 34.87 5.72
CA PHE A 393 18.58 35.54 6.44
C PHE A 393 17.61 34.51 7.04
N GLN A 394 16.86 34.90 8.09
CA GLN A 394 15.88 34.03 8.71
C GLN A 394 14.85 33.49 7.69
N GLY A 395 14.36 34.36 6.79
CA GLY A 395 13.42 33.99 5.73
C GLY A 395 13.97 32.93 4.75
N ASP A 396 15.29 32.87 4.55
CA ASP A 396 15.93 31.86 3.70
C ASP A 396 15.86 30.47 4.32
N VAL A 397 16.20 30.40 5.63
CA VAL A 397 16.16 29.13 6.37
C VAL A 397 14.74 28.64 6.54
N ASP A 398 13.82 29.53 6.89
CA ASP A 398 12.39 29.18 7.02
C ASP A 398 11.84 28.62 5.70
N ARG A 399 12.13 29.26 4.58
CA ARG A 399 11.70 28.81 3.24
C ARG A 399 12.33 27.49 2.84
N ALA A 400 13.59 27.26 3.18
CA ALA A 400 14.26 25.98 2.92
C ALA A 400 13.62 24.84 3.73
N LEU A 401 13.29 25.10 5.00
CA LEU A 401 12.56 24.15 5.87
C LEU A 401 11.15 23.88 5.35
N GLU A 402 10.41 24.92 4.92
CA GLU A 402 9.08 24.76 4.33
C GLU A 402 9.12 23.94 3.04
N THR A 403 10.13 24.20 2.18
CA THR A 403 10.32 23.42 0.94
C THR A 403 10.60 21.96 1.24
N LEU A 404 11.50 21.65 2.20
CA LEU A 404 11.78 20.29 2.61
C LEU A 404 10.53 19.60 3.17
N LYS A 405 9.82 20.25 4.09
CA LYS A 405 8.57 19.75 4.67
C LYS A 405 7.48 19.53 3.63
N SER A 406 7.36 20.43 2.66
CA SER A 406 6.40 20.31 1.57
C SER A 406 6.65 19.08 0.71
N MET A 407 7.90 18.78 0.36
CA MET A 407 8.25 17.54 -0.34
C MET A 407 8.03 16.30 0.54
N ASP A 408 8.27 16.42 1.86
CA ASP A 408 8.06 15.31 2.80
C ASP A 408 6.58 14.98 3.02
N LEU A 409 5.67 15.92 2.88
CA LEU A 409 4.23 15.63 2.87
C LEU A 409 3.86 14.59 1.81
N VAL A 410 4.60 14.54 0.69
CA VAL A 410 4.42 13.58 -0.39
C VAL A 410 5.21 12.30 -0.15
N PHE A 411 6.48 12.41 0.26
CA PHE A 411 7.33 11.24 0.44
C PHE A 411 7.23 10.58 1.81
N GLY A 412 7.01 11.34 2.88
CA GLY A 412 6.93 10.84 4.25
C GLY A 412 8.24 10.28 4.83
N LEU A 413 9.40 10.63 4.24
CA LEU A 413 10.68 10.04 4.62
C LEU A 413 11.25 10.67 5.90
N LEU A 414 11.22 12.00 5.98
CA LEU A 414 11.73 12.75 7.14
C LEU A 414 10.84 12.56 8.36
N SER A 415 9.52 12.64 8.17
CA SER A 415 8.55 12.50 9.26
C SER A 415 8.65 11.12 9.91
N ILE A 416 8.68 10.04 9.12
CA ILE A 416 8.82 8.66 9.63
C ILE A 416 10.16 8.47 10.33
N ALA A 417 11.27 8.94 9.73
CA ALA A 417 12.59 8.80 10.36
C ALA A 417 12.68 9.54 11.69
N LYS A 418 12.05 10.70 11.83
CA LYS A 418 12.02 11.48 13.08
C LYS A 418 11.13 10.84 14.14
N GLU A 419 9.96 10.34 13.76
CA GLU A 419 9.02 9.67 14.64
C GLU A 419 9.66 8.41 15.24
N ASN A 420 10.29 7.57 14.42
CA ASN A 420 10.99 6.37 14.89
C ASN A 420 12.12 6.69 15.88
N ARG A 421 12.91 7.74 15.60
CA ARG A 421 13.98 8.16 16.51
C ARG A 421 13.47 8.73 17.82
N GLN A 422 12.35 9.46 17.78
CA GLN A 422 11.72 9.98 18.99
C GLN A 422 11.16 8.84 19.85
N ILE A 423 10.56 7.83 19.24
CA ILE A 423 10.08 6.62 19.91
C ILE A 423 11.27 5.88 20.52
N ASP A 424 12.35 5.65 19.77
CA ASP A 424 13.55 4.98 20.27
C ASP A 424 14.19 5.73 21.43
N SER A 425 14.39 7.04 21.34
CA SER A 425 14.98 7.82 22.43
C SER A 425 14.09 7.87 23.67
N SER A 426 12.78 7.96 23.52
CA SER A 426 11.84 7.91 24.65
C SER A 426 11.81 6.53 25.30
N MET A 427 11.92 5.48 24.50
CA MET A 427 12.03 4.11 24.99
C MET A 427 13.35 3.88 25.72
N GLU A 428 14.48 4.37 25.21
CA GLU A 428 15.77 4.30 25.88
C GLU A 428 15.71 4.96 27.25
N VAL A 429 15.22 6.19 27.35
CA VAL A 429 15.05 6.91 28.62
C VAL A 429 14.13 6.13 29.57
N TRP A 430 13.06 5.55 29.08
CA TRP A 430 12.15 4.74 29.89
C TRP A 430 12.81 3.45 30.39
N VAL A 431 13.55 2.75 29.51
CA VAL A 431 14.31 1.53 29.87
C VAL A 431 15.38 1.86 30.91
N GLU A 432 16.19 2.89 30.68
CA GLU A 432 17.25 3.32 31.64
C GLU A 432 16.68 3.63 33.03
N ARG A 433 15.56 4.37 33.06
CA ARG A 433 14.87 4.63 34.34
C ARG A 433 14.45 3.33 35.04
N LEU A 434 13.88 2.37 34.32
CA LEU A 434 13.48 1.08 34.89
C LEU A 434 14.69 0.21 35.30
N LEU A 435 15.81 0.31 34.59
CA LEU A 435 17.06 -0.35 34.98
C LEU A 435 17.62 0.23 36.28
N ASP A 436 17.57 1.54 36.43
CA ASP A 436 18.00 2.20 37.70
C ASP A 436 17.08 1.77 38.84
N GLU A 437 15.77 1.79 38.70
CA GLU A 437 14.80 1.32 39.67
C GLU A 437 15.01 -0.16 40.03
N ARG A 438 15.27 -1.01 39.02
CA ARG A 438 15.59 -2.44 39.24
C ARG A 438 16.89 -2.62 40.04
N ASN A 439 17.89 -1.83 39.72
CA ASN A 439 19.18 -1.87 40.43
C ASN A 439 19.01 -1.45 41.89
N GLU A 440 18.25 -0.39 42.18
CA GLU A 440 17.90 0.04 43.53
C GLU A 440 17.13 -1.05 44.30
N ALA A 441 16.12 -1.66 43.67
CA ALA A 441 15.34 -2.75 44.22
C ALA A 441 16.25 -3.95 44.60
N ARG A 442 17.19 -4.32 43.73
CA ARG A 442 18.19 -5.40 44.01
C ARG A 442 19.12 -5.03 45.20
N GLN A 443 19.60 -3.79 45.27
CA GLN A 443 20.41 -3.33 46.37
C GLN A 443 19.65 -3.38 47.70
N ASN A 444 18.37 -3.04 47.68
CA ASN A 444 17.48 -3.09 48.83
C ASN A 444 16.94 -4.50 49.14
N ARG A 445 17.36 -5.54 48.36
CA ARG A 445 16.90 -6.94 48.44
C ARG A 445 15.40 -7.11 48.17
N ASP A 446 14.78 -6.17 47.48
CA ASP A 446 13.40 -6.29 46.97
C ASP A 446 13.41 -7.01 45.61
N PHE A 447 13.61 -8.31 45.69
CA PHE A 447 13.68 -9.16 44.49
C PHE A 447 12.32 -9.22 43.77
N GLN A 448 11.21 -9.08 44.50
CA GLN A 448 9.89 -9.09 43.90
C GLN A 448 9.68 -7.91 42.92
N ARG A 449 10.12 -6.70 43.36
CA ARG A 449 10.06 -5.52 42.48
C ARG A 449 11.01 -5.65 41.29
N ALA A 450 12.21 -6.18 41.50
CA ALA A 450 13.18 -6.39 40.42
C ALA A 450 12.68 -7.35 39.36
N ASP A 451 11.95 -8.41 39.73
CA ASP A 451 11.34 -9.36 38.81
C ASP A 451 10.13 -8.74 38.07
N GLN A 452 9.29 -7.98 38.74
CA GLN A 452 8.19 -7.23 38.09
C GLN A 452 8.71 -6.29 37.00
N ILE A 453 9.78 -5.55 37.23
CA ILE A 453 10.40 -4.67 36.27
C ILE A 453 10.93 -5.48 35.05
N ARG A 454 11.54 -6.62 35.31
CA ARG A 454 12.00 -7.51 34.23
C ARG A 454 10.82 -8.00 33.34
N ASP A 455 9.72 -8.39 33.98
CA ASP A 455 8.53 -8.84 33.29
C ASP A 455 7.86 -7.68 32.51
N GLU A 456 7.84 -6.47 33.09
CA GLU A 456 7.34 -5.26 32.41
C GLU A 456 8.16 -4.95 31.15
N LEU A 457 9.50 -4.96 31.25
CA LEU A 457 10.40 -4.77 30.11
C LEU A 457 10.22 -5.87 29.05
N LEU A 458 10.13 -7.13 29.49
CA LEU A 458 9.92 -8.27 28.59
C LEU A 458 8.57 -8.16 27.86
N SER A 459 7.51 -7.69 28.54
CA SER A 459 6.19 -7.47 27.90
C SER A 459 6.22 -6.40 26.80
N LYS A 460 7.24 -5.54 26.79
CA LYS A 460 7.49 -4.51 25.77
C LYS A 460 8.60 -4.90 24.79
N GLY A 461 8.95 -6.19 24.75
CA GLY A 461 9.98 -6.69 23.85
C GLY A 461 11.41 -6.29 24.23
N ILE A 462 11.68 -5.97 25.49
CA ILE A 462 13.02 -5.64 25.98
C ILE A 462 13.56 -6.81 26.80
N VAL A 463 14.66 -7.39 26.34
CA VAL A 463 15.34 -8.50 27.03
C VAL A 463 16.56 -7.97 27.79
N LEU A 464 16.68 -8.31 29.07
CA LEU A 464 17.81 -7.94 29.92
C LEU A 464 18.86 -9.04 29.94
N GLU A 465 20.12 -8.67 29.80
CA GLU A 465 21.30 -9.51 29.94
C GLU A 465 22.15 -9.01 31.12
N ASP A 466 22.12 -9.74 32.23
CA ASP A 466 22.95 -9.42 33.41
C ASP A 466 24.36 -9.97 33.22
N SER A 467 25.37 -9.14 33.48
CA SER A 467 26.81 -9.49 33.46
C SER A 467 27.52 -8.93 34.67
N GLU A 468 28.77 -9.35 34.92
CA GLU A 468 29.61 -8.79 36.01
C GLU A 468 29.86 -7.29 35.85
N GLY A 469 29.73 -6.75 34.64
CA GLY A 469 29.89 -5.32 34.33
C GLY A 469 28.59 -4.51 34.35
N GLY A 470 27.45 -5.12 34.75
CA GLY A 470 26.13 -4.47 34.81
C GLY A 470 25.08 -5.15 33.92
N THR A 471 23.86 -4.61 33.93
CA THR A 471 22.75 -5.08 33.09
C THR A 471 22.79 -4.37 31.74
N ARG A 472 22.79 -5.16 30.65
CA ARG A 472 22.58 -4.65 29.28
C ARG A 472 21.18 -5.04 28.84
N TRP A 473 20.68 -4.32 27.90
CA TRP A 473 19.36 -4.64 27.29
C TRP A 473 19.44 -4.67 25.78
N LYS A 474 18.51 -5.41 25.18
CA LYS A 474 18.28 -5.42 23.74
C LYS A 474 16.79 -5.57 23.44
N LYS A 475 16.34 -5.05 22.31
CA LYS A 475 15.00 -5.37 21.81
C LYS A 475 14.96 -6.86 21.45
N SER A 476 13.92 -7.58 21.87
CA SER A 476 13.64 -8.92 21.33
C SER A 476 13.18 -8.74 19.91
N GLY A 477 13.88 -9.31 18.98
CA GLY A 477 13.47 -9.37 17.59
C GLY A 477 12.20 -10.20 17.40
#